data_b1bf9bedfa91c81cc334bc8f2f27fe9f
#
_entry.id   b1bf9bedfa91c81cc334bc8f2f27fe9f
#
_cell.length_a   1.000
_cell.length_b   1.000
_cell.length_c   1.000
_cell.angle_alpha   90.00
_cell.angle_beta   90.00
_cell.angle_gamma   90.00
#
_symmetry.space_group_name_H-M   'P 1'
#
loop_
_entity.id
_entity.type
_entity.pdbx_description
1 polymer ?
#
loop_
_entity_poly.entity_id
_entity_poly.type
_entity_poly.pdbx_seq_one_letter_code
_entity_poly.pdbx_strand_id
1 'polypeptide(L)'
;MQPRLWRHERRRTLFETMSDLQQTMKLNSVPEPEFCLFHSDCVAGMRQIQDASVDVVVTSPPYNLGINYSTYDDKQSRAEYLKWTLEWASEVKRTLKPDGSFFLNVGAAPANPMMPHEIILILGDFFVLQNTIHWIKSISIKTRAGETISTGHFKPLNSKRYLTDCHEYIFHLTKTGTSQLDRLAIGVPYADKTNINRWAHSEGVDKRCRGNTWFIPYQTIKNRAGDRPHPATFPVELPLNCVRVHGNVSTTVMMDPFLGIGHSALAAREAGVQKFIGFELDRGYIETAMTSLGLPLTEIKIPTAK
;
A
#
# COMPACT_ATOMS: atom_id res chain seq x y z
N MET A 1 -2.08 -27.62 61.71
CA MET A 1 -0.78 -27.30 61.03
C MET A 1 -0.79 -27.86 59.64
N GLN A 2 -1.11 -27.08 58.62
CA GLN A 2 -0.70 -27.17 57.24
C GLN A 2 -1.31 -26.03 56.44
N PRO A 3 -0.57 -24.98 56.10
CA PRO A 3 -0.80 -24.29 54.88
C PRO A 3 0.52 -23.69 54.32
N ARG A 4 1.42 -24.47 53.75
CA ARG A 4 2.62 -23.91 53.07
C ARG A 4 2.97 -24.52 51.70
N LEU A 5 2.35 -25.64 51.30
CA LEU A 5 2.64 -26.31 50.05
C LEU A 5 1.89 -25.76 48.80
N TRP A 6 0.71 -25.16 49.00
CA TRP A 6 -0.15 -24.68 47.91
C TRP A 6 0.28 -23.37 47.23
N ARG A 7 1.21 -22.61 47.80
CA ARG A 7 1.67 -21.35 47.21
C ARG A 7 2.84 -21.55 46.22
N HIS A 8 3.60 -22.62 46.34
CA HIS A 8 4.76 -22.86 45.44
C HIS A 8 4.35 -23.49 44.12
N GLU A 9 3.39 -24.37 44.09
CA GLU A 9 2.91 -25.02 42.83
C GLU A 9 2.16 -24.03 41.93
N ARG A 10 1.34 -23.12 42.47
CA ARG A 10 0.66 -22.10 41.64
C ARG A 10 1.63 -21.08 41.03
N ARG A 11 2.75 -20.81 41.65
CA ARG A 11 3.77 -19.93 41.06
C ARG A 11 4.55 -20.60 39.95
N ARG A 12 4.85 -21.89 40.06
CA ARG A 12 5.54 -22.64 39.02
C ARG A 12 4.70 -22.77 37.75
N THR A 13 3.44 -23.18 37.86
CA THR A 13 2.51 -23.29 36.72
C THR A 13 2.22 -21.96 36.04
N LEU A 14 2.19 -20.84 36.77
CA LEU A 14 2.03 -19.49 36.16
C LEU A 14 3.29 -19.02 35.41
N PHE A 15 4.47 -19.34 35.92
CA PHE A 15 5.74 -19.01 35.24
C PHE A 15 5.95 -19.89 33.98
N GLU A 16 5.62 -21.17 34.05
CA GLU A 16 5.68 -22.09 32.90
C GLU A 16 4.68 -21.68 31.82
N THR A 17 3.42 -21.35 32.17
CA THR A 17 2.42 -20.83 31.21
C THR A 17 2.78 -19.47 30.62
N MET A 18 3.42 -18.57 31.37
CA MET A 18 3.91 -17.29 30.81
C MET A 18 5.11 -17.48 29.90
N SER A 19 6.02 -18.41 30.21
CA SER A 19 7.13 -18.79 29.35
C SER A 19 6.64 -19.42 28.05
N ASP A 20 5.66 -20.34 28.15
CA ASP A 20 5.06 -21.00 26.98
C ASP A 20 4.25 -20.01 26.12
N LEU A 21 3.53 -19.07 26.73
CA LEU A 21 2.86 -17.97 26.03
C LEU A 21 3.84 -17.03 25.36
N GLN A 22 4.96 -16.69 26.02
CA GLN A 22 6.02 -15.86 25.41
C GLN A 22 6.74 -16.60 24.29
N GLN A 23 6.94 -17.91 24.41
CA GLN A 23 7.53 -18.76 23.40
C GLN A 23 6.57 -18.96 22.21
N THR A 24 5.28 -19.13 22.46
CA THR A 24 4.23 -19.20 21.44
C THR A 24 4.02 -17.86 20.76
N MET A 25 4.12 -16.74 21.47
CA MET A 25 4.12 -15.39 20.88
C MET A 25 5.36 -15.11 20.02
N LYS A 26 6.53 -15.62 20.40
CA LYS A 26 7.76 -15.54 19.57
C LYS A 26 7.69 -16.43 18.34
N LEU A 27 7.06 -17.59 18.41
CA LEU A 27 6.87 -18.52 17.28
C LEU A 27 5.86 -18.00 16.24
N ASN A 28 4.99 -17.07 16.61
CA ASN A 28 4.00 -16.45 15.72
C ASN A 28 4.35 -15.01 15.31
N SER A 29 5.54 -14.50 15.65
CA SER A 29 5.96 -13.18 15.18
C SER A 29 6.30 -13.27 13.70
N VAL A 30 5.54 -12.50 12.90
CA VAL A 30 5.90 -12.26 11.49
C VAL A 30 7.32 -11.70 11.47
N PRO A 31 8.26 -12.26 10.68
CA PRO A 31 9.62 -11.74 10.61
C PRO A 31 9.61 -10.25 10.25
N GLU A 32 10.44 -9.47 10.93
CA GLU A 32 10.60 -8.04 10.61
C GLU A 32 11.29 -7.92 9.25
N PRO A 33 10.76 -7.13 8.30
CA PRO A 33 11.40 -6.89 7.00
C PRO A 33 12.77 -6.24 7.13
N GLU A 34 13.67 -6.52 6.19
CA GLU A 34 14.85 -5.68 5.98
C GLU A 34 14.40 -4.34 5.35
N PHE A 35 14.52 -3.23 6.09
CA PHE A 35 14.21 -1.91 5.55
C PHE A 35 15.42 -1.24 4.93
N CYS A 36 15.24 -0.75 3.69
CA CYS A 36 16.24 0.04 2.95
C CYS A 36 15.58 1.35 2.52
N LEU A 37 15.65 2.39 3.36
CA LEU A 37 15.06 3.70 3.07
C LEU A 37 16.14 4.69 2.62
N PHE A 38 15.94 5.30 1.44
CA PHE A 38 16.90 6.20 0.81
C PHE A 38 16.37 7.63 0.77
N HIS A 39 17.13 8.57 1.32
CA HIS A 39 16.91 9.99 1.10
C HIS A 39 17.49 10.36 -0.27
N SER A 40 16.64 10.34 -1.30
CA SER A 40 17.06 10.48 -2.70
C SER A 40 15.89 10.76 -3.61
N ASP A 41 16.19 11.39 -4.74
CA ASP A 41 15.34 11.29 -5.93
C ASP A 41 15.12 9.83 -6.33
N CYS A 42 13.90 9.49 -6.73
CA CYS A 42 13.51 8.10 -7.01
C CYS A 42 14.27 7.50 -8.20
N VAL A 43 14.51 8.28 -9.27
CA VAL A 43 15.24 7.80 -10.47
C VAL A 43 16.68 7.54 -10.11
N ALA A 44 17.35 8.50 -9.46
CA ALA A 44 18.73 8.36 -9.02
C ALA A 44 18.92 7.19 -8.04
N GLY A 45 17.98 7.04 -7.10
CA GLY A 45 18.00 5.96 -6.14
C GLY A 45 17.76 4.59 -6.77
N MET A 46 16.75 4.45 -7.61
CA MET A 46 16.44 3.17 -8.29
C MET A 46 17.57 2.68 -9.20
N ARG A 47 18.38 3.58 -9.79
CA ARG A 47 19.58 3.20 -10.58
C ARG A 47 20.60 2.36 -9.80
N GLN A 48 20.54 2.37 -8.46
CA GLN A 48 21.40 1.54 -7.61
C GLN A 48 20.79 0.17 -7.29
N ILE A 49 19.51 -0.03 -7.61
CA ILE A 49 18.83 -1.30 -7.41
C ILE A 49 19.12 -2.22 -8.58
N GLN A 50 19.41 -3.48 -8.28
CA GLN A 50 19.70 -4.52 -9.27
C GLN A 50 18.48 -4.75 -10.17
N ASP A 51 18.74 -5.04 -11.45
CA ASP A 51 17.74 -5.44 -12.42
C ASP A 51 16.98 -6.68 -11.94
N ALA A 52 15.68 -6.72 -12.20
CA ALA A 52 14.82 -7.87 -11.92
C ALA A 52 14.97 -8.43 -10.50
N SER A 53 15.06 -7.53 -9.48
CA SER A 53 15.23 -7.89 -8.08
C SER A 53 14.02 -7.59 -7.20
N VAL A 54 13.03 -6.86 -7.71
CA VAL A 54 11.84 -6.43 -6.98
C VAL A 54 10.64 -7.25 -7.42
N ASP A 55 9.88 -7.80 -6.46
CA ASP A 55 8.67 -8.58 -6.73
C ASP A 55 7.45 -7.69 -6.88
N VAL A 56 7.32 -6.69 -6.00
CA VAL A 56 6.14 -5.82 -5.94
C VAL A 56 6.55 -4.36 -5.83
N VAL A 57 6.01 -3.54 -6.69
CA VAL A 57 6.04 -2.08 -6.54
C VAL A 57 4.63 -1.60 -6.22
N VAL A 58 4.48 -0.84 -5.12
CA VAL A 58 3.22 -0.15 -4.80
C VAL A 58 3.54 1.30 -4.53
N THR A 59 2.96 2.21 -5.30
CA THR A 59 3.32 3.62 -5.19
C THR A 59 2.21 4.56 -5.61
N SER A 60 2.32 5.81 -5.16
CA SER A 60 1.44 6.93 -5.51
C SER A 60 2.32 8.16 -5.75
N PRO A 61 2.74 8.43 -6.99
CA PRO A 61 3.54 9.61 -7.31
C PRO A 61 2.75 10.90 -7.06
N PRO A 62 3.39 12.07 -6.99
CA PRO A 62 2.69 13.35 -7.12
C PRO A 62 1.87 13.40 -8.41
N TYR A 63 0.62 13.94 -8.35
CA TYR A 63 -0.33 13.89 -9.48
C TYR A 63 -0.36 15.16 -10.33
N ASN A 64 0.57 16.08 -10.12
CA ASN A 64 0.59 17.39 -10.77
C ASN A 64 -0.72 18.19 -10.57
N LEU A 65 -1.25 18.17 -9.35
CA LEU A 65 -2.49 18.84 -8.95
C LEU A 65 -2.25 20.18 -8.25
N GLY A 66 -0.99 20.63 -8.21
CA GLY A 66 -0.59 21.87 -7.54
C GLY A 66 -0.59 21.77 -6.02
N ILE A 67 -0.36 20.58 -5.50
CA ILE A 67 -0.21 20.36 -4.06
C ILE A 67 1.13 20.98 -3.62
N ASN A 68 1.12 21.72 -2.52
CA ASN A 68 2.35 22.30 -1.98
C ASN A 68 3.13 21.22 -1.21
N TYR A 69 4.07 20.59 -1.89
CA TYR A 69 5.12 19.78 -1.27
C TYR A 69 6.28 20.69 -0.85
N SER A 70 7.09 20.27 0.11
CA SER A 70 8.21 21.06 0.61
C SER A 70 9.39 21.13 -0.36
N THR A 71 9.61 20.06 -1.14
CA THR A 71 10.81 19.87 -1.99
C THR A 71 10.50 19.55 -3.45
N TYR A 72 9.22 19.44 -3.83
CA TYR A 72 8.80 19.08 -5.18
C TYR A 72 7.80 20.11 -5.74
N ASP A 73 8.03 20.57 -6.98
CA ASP A 73 7.10 21.43 -7.68
C ASP A 73 6.03 20.60 -8.42
N ASP A 74 4.83 20.56 -7.85
CA ASP A 74 3.66 19.83 -8.36
C ASP A 74 2.84 20.66 -9.38
N LYS A 75 3.50 21.57 -10.12
CA LYS A 75 2.90 22.45 -11.12
C LYS A 75 3.66 22.44 -12.43
N GLN A 76 4.19 21.32 -12.81
CA GLN A 76 4.88 21.14 -14.08
C GLN A 76 3.93 21.25 -15.27
N SER A 77 4.45 21.59 -16.46
CA SER A 77 3.66 21.44 -17.67
C SER A 77 3.27 19.96 -17.87
N ARG A 78 2.13 19.74 -18.52
CA ARG A 78 1.65 18.37 -18.78
C ARG A 78 2.71 17.50 -19.49
N ALA A 79 3.41 18.06 -20.47
CA ALA A 79 4.43 17.33 -21.22
C ALA A 79 5.64 16.95 -20.37
N GLU A 80 6.11 17.85 -19.51
CA GLU A 80 7.21 17.59 -18.57
C GLU A 80 6.82 16.54 -17.54
N TYR A 81 5.61 16.62 -16.98
CA TYR A 81 5.09 15.64 -16.03
C TYR A 81 5.00 14.23 -16.64
N LEU A 82 4.46 14.10 -17.86
CA LEU A 82 4.38 12.81 -18.56
C LEU A 82 5.77 12.27 -18.92
N LYS A 83 6.71 13.13 -19.33
CA LYS A 83 8.09 12.74 -19.57
C LYS A 83 8.75 12.22 -18.29
N TRP A 84 8.65 12.95 -17.19
CA TRP A 84 9.16 12.52 -15.90
C TRP A 84 8.51 11.20 -15.43
N THR A 85 7.21 11.03 -15.72
CA THR A 85 6.52 9.76 -15.46
C THR A 85 7.16 8.58 -16.19
N LEU A 86 7.53 8.75 -17.46
CA LEU A 86 8.24 7.71 -18.22
C LEU A 86 9.64 7.44 -17.67
N GLU A 87 10.34 8.47 -17.19
CA GLU A 87 11.70 8.32 -16.64
C GLU A 87 11.70 7.42 -15.39
N TRP A 88 10.88 7.70 -14.38
CA TRP A 88 10.83 6.84 -13.20
C TRP A 88 10.18 5.47 -13.48
N ALA A 89 9.18 5.41 -14.36
CA ALA A 89 8.54 4.14 -14.73
C ALA A 89 9.48 3.19 -15.48
N SER A 90 10.44 3.72 -16.26
CA SER A 90 11.48 2.90 -16.91
C SER A 90 12.36 2.20 -15.87
N GLU A 91 12.72 2.88 -14.77
CA GLU A 91 13.48 2.29 -13.68
C GLU A 91 12.66 1.26 -12.89
N VAL A 92 11.35 1.51 -12.68
CA VAL A 92 10.44 0.50 -12.14
C VAL A 92 10.43 -0.75 -13.04
N LYS A 93 10.30 -0.58 -14.37
CA LYS A 93 10.34 -1.70 -15.32
C LYS A 93 11.66 -2.48 -15.23
N ARG A 94 12.79 -1.79 -15.14
CA ARG A 94 14.12 -2.42 -15.05
C ARG A 94 14.25 -3.26 -13.78
N THR A 95 13.87 -2.69 -12.64
CA THR A 95 14.04 -3.34 -11.33
C THR A 95 13.02 -4.42 -11.05
N LEU A 96 11.83 -4.35 -11.64
CA LEU A 96 10.76 -5.34 -11.44
C LEU A 96 11.15 -6.69 -12.05
N LYS A 97 10.83 -7.79 -11.36
CA LYS A 97 10.97 -9.16 -11.87
C LYS A 97 10.04 -9.42 -13.06
N PRO A 98 10.30 -10.43 -13.91
CA PRO A 98 9.43 -10.76 -15.06
C PRO A 98 7.98 -11.05 -14.67
N ASP A 99 7.76 -11.72 -13.55
CA ASP A 99 6.46 -12.08 -12.95
C ASP A 99 5.98 -11.11 -11.87
N GLY A 100 6.74 -10.02 -11.64
CA GLY A 100 6.45 -9.00 -10.65
C GLY A 100 5.18 -8.21 -10.94
N SER A 101 4.66 -7.56 -9.91
CA SER A 101 3.46 -6.72 -9.96
C SER A 101 3.80 -5.26 -9.65
N PHE A 102 3.30 -4.34 -10.45
CA PHE A 102 3.38 -2.91 -10.20
C PHE A 102 1.97 -2.35 -10.00
N PHE A 103 1.67 -1.91 -8.79
CA PHE A 103 0.41 -1.27 -8.42
C PHE A 103 0.62 0.24 -8.34
N LEU A 104 0.07 0.96 -9.30
CA LEU A 104 0.16 2.41 -9.41
C LEU A 104 -1.15 3.05 -8.97
N ASN A 105 -1.15 3.73 -7.82
CA ASN A 105 -2.28 4.53 -7.37
C ASN A 105 -2.19 5.92 -7.99
N VAL A 106 -3.25 6.33 -8.67
CA VAL A 106 -3.39 7.68 -9.22
C VAL A 106 -4.81 8.19 -9.10
N GLY A 107 -4.94 9.44 -8.70
CA GLY A 107 -6.19 10.17 -8.64
C GLY A 107 -6.34 11.16 -9.79
N ALA A 108 -7.54 11.66 -9.95
CA ALA A 108 -7.86 12.77 -10.85
C ALA A 108 -8.21 14.03 -10.05
N ALA A 109 -8.17 15.17 -10.72
CA ALA A 109 -8.83 16.38 -10.25
C ALA A 109 -9.95 16.79 -11.22
N PRO A 110 -11.01 17.46 -10.76
CA PRO A 110 -12.06 17.93 -11.65
C PRO A 110 -11.57 18.82 -12.80
N ALA A 111 -10.46 19.55 -12.58
CA ALA A 111 -9.82 20.36 -13.60
C ALA A 111 -8.99 19.56 -14.60
N ASN A 112 -8.58 18.35 -14.24
CA ASN A 112 -7.76 17.46 -15.08
C ASN A 112 -8.19 15.99 -14.92
N PRO A 113 -9.39 15.64 -15.39
CA PRO A 113 -9.92 14.28 -15.21
C PRO A 113 -9.22 13.24 -16.08
N MET A 114 -8.50 13.66 -17.13
CA MET A 114 -7.83 12.76 -18.07
C MET A 114 -6.46 12.26 -17.58
N MET A 115 -5.86 12.89 -16.57
CA MET A 115 -4.48 12.59 -16.14
C MET A 115 -4.24 11.10 -15.83
N PRO A 116 -5.07 10.38 -15.07
CA PRO A 116 -4.86 8.95 -14.84
C PRO A 116 -4.88 8.12 -16.14
N HIS A 117 -5.74 8.50 -17.09
CA HIS A 117 -5.88 7.81 -18.36
C HIS A 117 -4.67 8.06 -19.29
N GLU A 118 -4.11 9.26 -19.25
CA GLU A 118 -2.90 9.60 -20.00
C GLU A 118 -1.68 8.87 -19.45
N ILE A 119 -1.54 8.81 -18.12
CA ILE A 119 -0.49 8.05 -17.46
C ILE A 119 -0.56 6.58 -17.92
N ILE A 120 -1.73 5.95 -17.87
CA ILE A 120 -1.83 4.54 -18.24
C ILE A 120 -1.58 4.30 -19.72
N LEU A 121 -1.95 5.24 -20.60
CA LEU A 121 -1.69 5.14 -22.03
C LEU A 121 -0.19 5.20 -22.34
N ILE A 122 0.56 6.14 -21.76
CA ILE A 122 2.01 6.23 -21.98
C ILE A 122 2.78 5.07 -21.35
N LEU A 123 2.27 4.50 -20.25
CA LEU A 123 2.88 3.32 -19.63
C LEU A 123 2.63 2.03 -20.41
N GLY A 124 1.68 2.03 -21.35
CA GLY A 124 1.39 0.89 -22.23
C GLY A 124 2.57 0.41 -23.08
N ASP A 125 3.54 1.28 -23.34
CA ASP A 125 4.80 0.90 -24.02
C ASP A 125 5.77 0.11 -23.12
N PHE A 126 5.58 0.20 -21.82
CA PHE A 126 6.44 -0.43 -20.83
C PHE A 126 5.81 -1.65 -20.16
N PHE A 127 4.52 -1.59 -19.94
CA PHE A 127 3.77 -2.57 -19.14
C PHE A 127 2.47 -2.97 -19.82
N VAL A 128 1.97 -4.13 -19.43
CA VAL A 128 0.61 -4.56 -19.76
C VAL A 128 -0.30 -4.24 -18.56
N LEU A 129 -1.39 -3.54 -18.82
CA LEU A 129 -2.43 -3.32 -17.81
C LEU A 129 -3.19 -4.65 -17.60
N GLN A 130 -2.95 -5.29 -16.45
CA GLN A 130 -3.57 -6.57 -16.14
C GLN A 130 -4.90 -6.41 -15.40
N ASN A 131 -5.00 -5.45 -14.46
CA ASN A 131 -6.24 -5.13 -13.75
C ASN A 131 -6.37 -3.63 -13.52
N THR A 132 -7.60 -3.12 -13.58
CA THR A 132 -7.95 -1.80 -13.04
C THR A 132 -8.74 -2.00 -11.75
N ILE A 133 -8.20 -1.49 -10.65
CA ILE A 133 -8.84 -1.53 -9.33
C ILE A 133 -9.30 -0.11 -9.01
N HIS A 134 -10.52 0.00 -8.47
CA HIS A 134 -11.08 1.26 -8.00
C HIS A 134 -11.00 1.32 -6.47
N TRP A 135 -10.15 2.21 -5.96
CA TRP A 135 -10.15 2.52 -4.54
C TRP A 135 -11.26 3.51 -4.24
N ILE A 136 -12.32 3.04 -3.58
CA ILE A 136 -13.46 3.86 -3.17
C ILE A 136 -13.16 4.45 -1.79
N LYS A 137 -13.03 5.78 -1.72
CA LYS A 137 -12.68 6.54 -0.49
C LYS A 137 -13.88 6.85 0.38
N SER A 138 -15.04 7.01 -0.26
CA SER A 138 -16.30 7.30 0.41
C SER A 138 -17.46 6.77 -0.44
N ILE A 139 -18.54 6.37 0.23
CA ILE A 139 -19.73 5.80 -0.41
C ILE A 139 -20.99 6.26 0.31
N SER A 140 -22.04 6.50 -0.47
CA SER A 140 -23.39 6.70 0.03
C SER A 140 -24.32 5.78 -0.75
N ILE A 141 -24.95 4.83 -0.06
CA ILE A 141 -25.85 3.83 -0.64
C ILE A 141 -27.18 3.78 0.09
N LYS A 142 -28.25 3.44 -0.63
CA LYS A 142 -29.52 3.06 -0.01
C LYS A 142 -29.58 1.55 0.18
N THR A 143 -29.92 1.12 1.38
CA THR A 143 -30.21 -0.28 1.66
C THR A 143 -31.55 -0.69 1.06
N ARG A 144 -31.83 -2.00 1.00
CA ARG A 144 -33.16 -2.51 0.60
C ARG A 144 -34.27 -2.06 1.55
N ALA A 145 -33.94 -1.75 2.81
CA ALA A 145 -34.89 -1.19 3.80
C ALA A 145 -35.14 0.32 3.62
N GLY A 146 -34.48 0.97 2.64
CA GLY A 146 -34.63 2.40 2.36
C GLY A 146 -33.72 3.30 3.21
N GLU A 147 -32.92 2.75 4.09
CA GLU A 147 -31.95 3.51 4.88
C GLU A 147 -30.79 4.01 4.02
N THR A 148 -30.26 5.19 4.32
CA THR A 148 -29.05 5.71 3.68
C THR A 148 -27.85 5.46 4.58
N ILE A 149 -26.89 4.70 4.08
CA ILE A 149 -25.57 4.48 4.72
C ILE A 149 -24.57 5.36 3.99
N SER A 150 -23.92 6.28 4.72
CA SER A 150 -22.82 7.10 4.23
C SER A 150 -21.59 6.86 5.09
N THR A 151 -20.46 6.56 4.45
CA THR A 151 -19.20 6.30 5.16
C THR A 151 -18.02 6.79 4.33
N GLY A 152 -16.91 7.13 5.01
CA GLY A 152 -15.76 7.78 4.42
C GLY A 152 -15.87 9.31 4.45
N HIS A 153 -14.80 9.97 3.99
CA HIS A 153 -14.71 11.42 3.99
C HIS A 153 -15.09 11.98 2.60
N PHE A 154 -16.01 12.93 2.59
CA PHE A 154 -16.38 13.72 1.41
C PHE A 154 -15.75 15.09 1.52
N LYS A 155 -14.77 15.42 0.68
CA LYS A 155 -14.24 16.77 0.57
C LYS A 155 -15.27 17.62 -0.17
N PRO A 156 -15.85 18.67 0.45
CA PRO A 156 -16.81 19.51 -0.24
C PRO A 156 -16.19 20.16 -1.49
N LEU A 157 -16.88 20.07 -2.61
CA LEU A 157 -16.50 20.73 -3.85
C LEU A 157 -17.44 21.90 -4.10
N ASN A 158 -16.91 23.13 -4.05
CA ASN A 158 -17.67 24.32 -4.37
C ASN A 158 -17.77 24.52 -5.89
N SER A 159 -18.55 23.66 -6.53
CA SER A 159 -18.77 23.70 -7.97
C SER A 159 -20.16 23.19 -8.32
N LYS A 160 -20.79 23.82 -9.34
CA LYS A 160 -22.04 23.32 -9.94
C LYS A 160 -21.80 22.43 -11.16
N ARG A 161 -20.55 22.24 -11.59
CA ARG A 161 -20.18 21.52 -12.82
C ARG A 161 -19.60 20.13 -12.58
N TYR A 162 -18.99 19.92 -11.42
CA TYR A 162 -18.22 18.72 -11.14
C TYR A 162 -18.82 17.93 -9.97
N LEU A 163 -18.74 16.63 -10.04
CA LEU A 163 -19.03 15.75 -8.92
C LEU A 163 -17.82 15.67 -8.00
N THR A 164 -18.06 15.36 -6.74
CA THR A 164 -16.97 15.08 -5.77
C THR A 164 -16.32 13.76 -6.11
N ASP A 165 -14.98 13.75 -6.27
CA ASP A 165 -14.21 12.53 -6.50
C ASP A 165 -14.20 11.66 -5.25
N CYS A 166 -14.85 10.49 -5.34
CA CYS A 166 -14.96 9.51 -4.27
C CYS A 166 -14.08 8.29 -4.48
N HIS A 167 -13.29 8.25 -5.55
CA HIS A 167 -12.40 7.12 -5.87
C HIS A 167 -11.07 7.58 -6.43
N GLU A 168 -10.12 6.64 -6.46
CA GLU A 168 -8.88 6.72 -7.24
C GLU A 168 -8.68 5.40 -7.96
N TYR A 169 -7.82 5.41 -8.97
CA TYR A 169 -7.42 4.21 -9.69
C TYR A 169 -6.20 3.57 -9.04
N ILE A 170 -6.19 2.24 -8.97
CA ILE A 170 -4.98 1.45 -8.73
C ILE A 170 -4.79 0.61 -9.99
N PHE A 171 -3.87 1.00 -10.85
CA PHE A 171 -3.54 0.23 -12.03
C PHE A 171 -2.57 -0.87 -11.66
N HIS A 172 -2.98 -2.13 -11.84
CA HIS A 172 -2.10 -3.28 -11.71
C HIS A 172 -1.44 -3.55 -13.05
N LEU A 173 -0.19 -3.22 -13.13
CA LEU A 173 0.68 -3.30 -14.28
C LEU A 173 1.66 -4.45 -14.12
N THR A 174 1.95 -5.17 -15.19
CA THR A 174 2.91 -6.26 -15.21
C THR A 174 3.70 -6.23 -16.50
N LYS A 175 4.82 -6.95 -16.59
CA LYS A 175 5.60 -7.03 -17.83
C LYS A 175 4.93 -7.85 -18.91
N THR A 176 4.11 -8.84 -18.53
CA THR A 176 3.58 -9.86 -19.46
C THR A 176 2.06 -9.90 -19.56
N GLY A 177 1.34 -9.29 -18.62
CA GLY A 177 -0.13 -9.40 -18.49
C GLY A 177 -0.61 -10.73 -17.88
N THR A 178 0.31 -11.59 -17.43
CA THR A 178 0.00 -12.98 -16.98
C THR A 178 0.51 -13.30 -15.58
N SER A 179 0.92 -12.29 -14.79
CA SER A 179 1.39 -12.52 -13.42
C SER A 179 0.28 -13.12 -12.56
N GLN A 180 0.61 -14.19 -11.84
CA GLN A 180 -0.34 -14.87 -10.97
C GLN A 180 -0.66 -14.01 -9.74
N LEU A 181 -1.89 -14.13 -9.23
CA LEU A 181 -2.35 -13.42 -8.06
C LEU A 181 -3.01 -14.36 -7.05
N ASP A 182 -2.76 -14.15 -5.77
CA ASP A 182 -3.57 -14.74 -4.70
C ASP A 182 -4.85 -13.90 -4.50
N ARG A 183 -5.86 -14.19 -5.30
CA ARG A 183 -7.14 -13.47 -5.27
C ARG A 183 -7.91 -13.67 -3.97
N LEU A 184 -7.59 -14.71 -3.22
CA LEU A 184 -8.24 -15.02 -1.95
C LEU A 184 -7.49 -14.45 -0.73
N ALA A 185 -6.24 -13.98 -0.87
CA ALA A 185 -5.52 -13.35 0.24
C ALA A 185 -6.33 -12.21 0.89
N ILE A 186 -7.03 -11.42 0.07
CA ILE A 186 -7.94 -10.34 0.51
C ILE A 186 -9.42 -10.69 0.29
N GLY A 187 -9.74 -11.98 0.18
CA GLY A 187 -11.09 -12.46 -0.09
C GLY A 187 -12.10 -12.07 0.99
N VAL A 188 -13.35 -12.01 0.60
CA VAL A 188 -14.50 -11.67 1.46
C VAL A 188 -15.46 -12.86 1.58
N PRO A 189 -16.23 -12.94 2.67
CA PRO A 189 -17.22 -14.00 2.83
C PRO A 189 -18.28 -13.99 1.72
N TYR A 190 -18.85 -15.14 1.42
CA TYR A 190 -20.04 -15.23 0.58
C TYR A 190 -21.24 -14.59 1.29
N ALA A 191 -22.03 -13.80 0.55
CA ALA A 191 -23.29 -13.25 1.06
C ALA A 191 -24.33 -14.38 1.27
N ASP A 192 -24.39 -15.33 0.34
CA ASP A 192 -25.23 -16.53 0.43
C ASP A 192 -24.34 -17.75 0.77
N LYS A 193 -24.46 -18.25 1.98
CA LYS A 193 -23.67 -19.37 2.50
C LYS A 193 -23.99 -20.72 1.81
N THR A 194 -25.13 -20.85 1.15
CA THR A 194 -25.48 -22.07 0.41
C THR A 194 -24.52 -22.35 -0.76
N ASN A 195 -23.86 -21.33 -1.27
CA ASN A 195 -22.91 -21.44 -2.37
C ASN A 195 -21.57 -22.08 -1.95
N ILE A 196 -21.23 -22.08 -0.66
CA ILE A 196 -19.95 -22.61 -0.16
C ILE A 196 -19.80 -24.10 -0.51
N ASN A 197 -20.89 -24.86 -0.43
CA ASN A 197 -20.89 -26.31 -0.70
C ASN A 197 -21.30 -26.67 -2.13
N ARG A 198 -21.71 -25.68 -2.95
CA ARG A 198 -22.19 -25.92 -4.33
C ARG A 198 -21.07 -25.97 -5.37
N TRP A 199 -19.97 -25.28 -5.12
CA TRP A 199 -18.91 -25.12 -6.10
C TRP A 199 -17.61 -25.76 -5.62
N ALA A 200 -17.09 -26.69 -6.44
CA ALA A 200 -15.85 -27.40 -6.14
C ALA A 200 -14.65 -26.45 -5.86
N HIS A 201 -14.63 -25.29 -6.48
CA HIS A 201 -13.56 -24.32 -6.31
C HIS A 201 -13.59 -23.56 -4.96
N SER A 202 -14.66 -23.67 -4.18
CA SER A 202 -14.72 -23.06 -2.84
C SER A 202 -14.04 -23.92 -1.78
N GLU A 203 -13.86 -25.23 -2.06
CA GLU A 203 -13.24 -26.20 -1.14
C GLU A 203 -13.82 -26.13 0.30
N GLY A 204 -15.10 -25.75 0.41
CA GLY A 204 -15.76 -25.56 1.71
C GLY A 204 -15.36 -24.31 2.47
N VAL A 205 -14.54 -23.42 1.89
CA VAL A 205 -14.06 -22.19 2.54
C VAL A 205 -15.04 -21.04 2.25
N ASP A 206 -15.49 -20.36 3.32
CA ASP A 206 -16.33 -19.14 3.22
C ASP A 206 -15.49 -17.93 2.79
N LYS A 207 -14.93 -17.99 1.59
CA LYS A 207 -14.07 -16.95 1.05
C LYS A 207 -14.15 -16.89 -0.47
N ARG A 208 -14.52 -15.73 -1.00
CA ARG A 208 -14.55 -15.45 -2.45
C ARG A 208 -13.66 -14.26 -2.79
N CYS A 209 -13.26 -14.17 -4.05
CA CYS A 209 -12.56 -12.99 -4.55
C CYS A 209 -13.36 -11.71 -4.25
N ARG A 210 -12.69 -10.71 -3.67
CA ARG A 210 -13.28 -9.38 -3.36
C ARG A 210 -13.72 -8.63 -4.62
N GLY A 211 -13.06 -8.88 -5.75
CA GLY A 211 -13.22 -8.10 -6.98
C GLY A 211 -12.29 -6.90 -7.02
N ASN A 212 -12.51 -6.04 -8.00
CA ASN A 212 -11.66 -4.88 -8.29
C ASN A 212 -12.23 -3.53 -7.78
N THR A 213 -13.24 -3.56 -6.90
CA THR A 213 -13.76 -2.38 -6.23
C THR A 213 -13.44 -2.49 -4.75
N TRP A 214 -12.46 -1.68 -4.29
CA TRP A 214 -11.97 -1.74 -2.92
C TRP A 214 -12.48 -0.55 -2.14
N PHE A 215 -13.41 -0.79 -1.22
CA PHE A 215 -13.85 0.22 -0.29
C PHE A 215 -12.87 0.27 0.88
N ILE A 216 -12.03 1.31 0.90
CA ILE A 216 -11.10 1.62 1.98
C ILE A 216 -11.38 3.07 2.38
N PRO A 217 -12.12 3.29 3.50
CA PRO A 217 -12.58 4.63 3.84
C PRO A 217 -11.41 5.55 4.16
N TYR A 218 -11.44 6.73 3.56
CA TYR A 218 -10.47 7.77 3.87
C TYR A 218 -10.83 8.38 5.24
N GLN A 219 -9.88 8.39 6.17
CA GLN A 219 -10.12 8.93 7.50
C GLN A 219 -10.15 10.46 7.48
N THR A 220 -11.15 11.06 8.15
CA THR A 220 -11.23 12.50 8.33
C THR A 220 -10.14 12.98 9.28
N ILE A 221 -9.32 13.91 8.83
CA ILE A 221 -8.29 14.55 9.63
C ILE A 221 -8.91 15.73 10.37
N LYS A 222 -8.85 15.72 11.70
CA LYS A 222 -9.35 16.80 12.55
C LYS A 222 -8.31 17.89 12.78
N ASN A 223 -7.03 17.56 12.77
CA ASN A 223 -5.93 18.51 12.99
C ASN A 223 -4.81 18.25 11.96
N ARG A 224 -4.70 19.11 10.93
CA ARG A 224 -3.70 18.94 9.85
C ARG A 224 -2.25 19.05 10.35
N ALA A 225 -1.99 19.89 11.35
CA ALA A 225 -0.63 20.15 11.83
C ALA A 225 -0.06 18.99 12.66
N GLY A 226 -0.92 18.22 13.35
CA GLY A 226 -0.50 17.09 14.21
C GLY A 226 -0.73 15.73 13.60
N ASP A 227 -1.82 15.56 12.83
CA ASP A 227 -2.26 14.23 12.39
C ASP A 227 -1.68 13.82 11.01
N ARG A 228 -1.25 14.77 10.18
CA ARG A 228 -0.64 14.52 8.85
C ARG A 228 0.32 15.62 8.43
N PRO A 229 1.61 15.42 8.62
CA PRO A 229 2.64 16.31 8.07
C PRO A 229 2.70 16.26 6.53
N HIS A 230 2.25 15.16 5.90
CA HIS A 230 2.24 14.98 4.45
C HIS A 230 0.86 15.31 3.85
N PRO A 231 0.79 16.12 2.78
CA PRO A 231 -0.47 16.63 2.21
C PRO A 231 -1.32 15.57 1.49
N ALA A 232 -0.70 14.49 1.01
CA ALA A 232 -1.37 13.42 0.25
C ALA A 232 -0.77 12.05 0.59
N THR A 233 -1.55 11.19 1.24
CA THR A 233 -1.14 9.81 1.56
C THR A 233 -2.31 8.86 1.37
N PHE A 234 -2.07 7.66 0.90
CA PHE A 234 -3.04 6.57 0.94
C PHE A 234 -3.06 5.88 2.32
N PRO A 235 -4.15 5.20 2.73
CA PRO A 235 -4.20 4.39 3.93
C PRO A 235 -3.26 3.17 3.83
N VAL A 236 -2.71 2.70 4.96
CA VAL A 236 -1.84 1.50 5.03
C VAL A 236 -2.53 0.26 4.44
N GLU A 237 -3.84 0.13 4.59
CA GLU A 237 -4.63 -0.98 4.04
C GLU A 237 -4.52 -1.10 2.51
N LEU A 238 -4.33 0.00 1.78
CA LEU A 238 -4.23 -0.02 0.32
C LEU A 238 -2.99 -0.81 -0.15
N PRO A 239 -1.75 -0.41 0.21
CA PRO A 239 -0.56 -1.17 -0.18
C PRO A 239 -0.53 -2.56 0.45
N LEU A 240 -1.08 -2.75 1.63
CA LEU A 240 -1.21 -4.06 2.27
C LEU A 240 -2.03 -5.03 1.41
N ASN A 241 -3.16 -4.58 0.89
CA ASN A 241 -4.00 -5.37 0.00
C ASN A 241 -3.29 -5.67 -1.33
N CYS A 242 -2.52 -4.73 -1.89
CA CYS A 242 -1.73 -4.93 -3.11
C CYS A 242 -0.68 -6.05 -2.91
N VAL A 243 0.08 -5.99 -1.83
CA VAL A 243 1.11 -6.99 -1.50
C VAL A 243 0.48 -8.37 -1.26
N ARG A 244 -0.60 -8.43 -0.49
CA ARG A 244 -1.31 -9.69 -0.22
C ARG A 244 -1.86 -10.34 -1.49
N VAL A 245 -2.41 -9.54 -2.42
CA VAL A 245 -2.91 -10.04 -3.71
C VAL A 245 -1.79 -10.54 -4.60
N HIS A 246 -0.59 -9.93 -4.56
CA HIS A 246 0.55 -10.48 -5.28
C HIS A 246 0.90 -11.89 -4.81
N GLY A 247 0.78 -12.19 -3.52
CA GLY A 247 1.09 -13.50 -2.92
C GLY A 247 2.56 -13.65 -2.52
N ASN A 248 2.93 -14.84 -2.02
CA ASN A 248 4.30 -15.20 -1.60
C ASN A 248 4.98 -14.16 -0.67
N VAL A 249 4.22 -13.55 0.23
CA VAL A 249 4.60 -12.36 0.98
C VAL A 249 5.93 -12.51 1.73
N SER A 250 6.18 -13.67 2.35
CA SER A 250 7.39 -13.90 3.17
C SER A 250 8.71 -13.91 2.39
N THR A 251 8.67 -14.01 1.06
CA THR A 251 9.84 -13.95 0.17
C THR A 251 9.86 -12.73 -0.72
N THR A 252 8.86 -11.85 -0.57
CA THR A 252 8.65 -10.68 -1.42
C THR A 252 9.64 -9.56 -1.08
N VAL A 253 10.26 -9.02 -2.11
CA VAL A 253 10.95 -7.71 -2.09
C VAL A 253 9.96 -6.67 -2.61
N MET A 254 9.54 -5.77 -1.72
CA MET A 254 8.62 -4.67 -2.04
C MET A 254 9.38 -3.35 -2.21
N MET A 255 8.93 -2.51 -3.15
CA MET A 255 9.52 -1.18 -3.38
C MET A 255 8.43 -0.11 -3.49
N ASP A 256 8.73 1.09 -2.96
CA ASP A 256 7.96 2.32 -3.17
C ASP A 256 8.91 3.47 -3.57
N PRO A 257 8.87 3.89 -4.84
CA PRO A 257 9.65 5.04 -5.32
C PRO A 257 9.27 6.39 -4.72
N PHE A 258 8.09 6.52 -4.11
CA PHE A 258 7.54 7.76 -3.54
C PHE A 258 7.03 7.51 -2.12
N LEU A 259 7.97 7.16 -1.21
CA LEU A 259 7.69 6.64 0.14
C LEU A 259 6.81 7.57 0.99
N GLY A 260 6.98 8.89 0.86
CA GLY A 260 6.32 9.85 1.72
C GLY A 260 6.62 9.60 3.20
N ILE A 261 5.58 9.60 4.03
CA ILE A 261 5.69 9.30 5.47
C ILE A 261 5.67 7.81 5.82
N GLY A 262 5.79 6.91 4.84
CA GLY A 262 6.07 5.48 5.04
C GLY A 262 4.86 4.56 5.20
N HIS A 263 3.66 4.91 4.73
CA HIS A 263 2.50 4.03 4.83
C HIS A 263 2.67 2.70 4.07
N SER A 264 3.39 2.70 2.95
CA SER A 264 3.78 1.48 2.21
C SER A 264 4.76 0.62 3.01
N ALA A 265 5.70 1.25 3.74
CA ALA A 265 6.64 0.54 4.60
C ALA A 265 5.94 -0.09 5.82
N LEU A 266 4.97 0.61 6.42
CA LEU A 266 4.13 0.04 7.48
C LEU A 266 3.30 -1.16 6.97
N ALA A 267 2.77 -1.07 5.75
CA ALA A 267 2.07 -2.18 5.10
C ALA A 267 2.99 -3.37 4.83
N ALA A 268 4.23 -3.12 4.41
CA ALA A 268 5.25 -4.14 4.21
C ALA A 268 5.56 -4.90 5.50
N ARG A 269 5.69 -4.18 6.63
CA ARG A 269 5.85 -4.75 7.97
C ARG A 269 4.66 -5.62 8.35
N GLU A 270 3.44 -5.07 8.24
CA GLU A 270 2.22 -5.80 8.60
C GLU A 270 2.01 -7.05 7.74
N ALA A 271 2.37 -6.99 6.47
CA ALA A 271 2.33 -8.13 5.57
C ALA A 271 3.40 -9.18 5.90
N GLY A 272 4.55 -8.78 6.45
CA GLY A 272 5.70 -9.65 6.70
C GLY A 272 6.50 -9.93 5.43
N VAL A 273 6.74 -8.93 4.59
CA VAL A 273 7.59 -9.08 3.42
C VAL A 273 9.05 -9.32 3.83
N GLN A 274 9.84 -9.93 2.96
CA GLN A 274 11.26 -10.17 3.24
C GLN A 274 12.05 -8.86 3.32
N LYS A 275 11.80 -7.94 2.37
CA LYS A 275 12.55 -6.70 2.24
C LYS A 275 11.66 -5.58 1.71
N PHE A 276 11.88 -4.38 2.23
CA PHE A 276 11.25 -3.16 1.74
C PHE A 276 12.30 -2.14 1.31
N ILE A 277 12.10 -1.53 0.14
CA ILE A 277 12.96 -0.48 -0.43
C ILE A 277 12.10 0.75 -0.65
N GLY A 278 12.48 1.89 -0.07
CA GLY A 278 11.75 3.15 -0.22
C GLY A 278 12.66 4.32 -0.59
N PHE A 279 12.16 5.22 -1.44
CA PHE A 279 12.85 6.46 -1.80
C PHE A 279 11.99 7.66 -1.43
N GLU A 280 12.60 8.67 -0.83
CA GLU A 280 11.94 9.92 -0.47
C GLU A 280 12.89 11.10 -0.65
N LEU A 281 12.42 12.13 -1.32
CA LEU A 281 13.19 13.33 -1.60
C LEU A 281 13.20 14.30 -0.41
N ASP A 282 12.11 14.32 0.38
CA ASP A 282 11.97 15.18 1.54
C ASP A 282 12.55 14.53 2.79
N ARG A 283 13.50 15.23 3.40
CA ARG A 283 14.17 14.76 4.62
C ARG A 283 13.20 14.59 5.79
N GLY A 284 12.25 15.50 5.97
CA GLY A 284 11.29 15.44 7.07
C GLY A 284 10.30 14.28 6.92
N TYR A 285 9.91 13.96 5.68
CA TYR A 285 9.02 12.82 5.42
C TYR A 285 9.71 11.48 5.69
N ILE A 286 10.95 11.30 5.23
CA ILE A 286 11.68 10.06 5.51
C ILE A 286 11.98 9.88 7.02
N GLU A 287 12.27 10.96 7.75
CA GLU A 287 12.43 10.91 9.21
C GLU A 287 11.13 10.52 9.91
N THR A 288 9.98 11.00 9.41
CA THR A 288 8.66 10.59 9.87
C THR A 288 8.42 9.10 9.61
N ALA A 289 8.78 8.60 8.43
CA ALA A 289 8.69 7.19 8.09
C ALA A 289 9.54 6.32 9.02
N MET A 290 10.81 6.70 9.24
CA MET A 290 11.73 6.01 10.16
C MET A 290 11.18 5.95 11.58
N THR A 291 10.67 7.08 12.07
CA THR A 291 10.06 7.18 13.41
C THR A 291 8.84 6.26 13.54
N SER A 292 7.96 6.24 12.53
CA SER A 292 6.78 5.38 12.50
C SER A 292 7.12 3.89 12.46
N LEU A 293 8.27 3.57 11.88
CA LEU A 293 8.85 2.23 11.86
C LEU A 293 9.69 1.92 13.10
N GLY A 294 9.90 2.86 14.03
CA GLY A 294 10.78 2.66 15.18
C GLY A 294 12.24 2.39 14.79
N LEU A 295 12.65 2.85 13.61
CA LEU A 295 14.00 2.69 13.09
C LEU A 295 14.86 3.92 13.42
N PRO A 296 16.17 3.75 13.70
CA PRO A 296 17.06 4.87 13.99
C PRO A 296 17.32 5.69 12.73
N LEU A 297 17.29 7.02 12.85
CA LEU A 297 17.53 7.96 11.73
C LEU A 297 18.91 7.79 11.07
N THR A 298 19.87 7.18 11.78
CA THR A 298 21.21 6.86 11.25
C THR A 298 21.21 5.78 10.18
N GLU A 299 20.12 5.02 10.05
CA GLU A 299 19.96 3.99 9.01
C GLU A 299 19.38 4.53 7.69
N ILE A 300 19.08 5.83 7.64
CA ILE A 300 18.70 6.46 6.37
C ILE A 300 19.88 6.37 5.41
N LYS A 301 19.64 5.73 4.26
CA LYS A 301 20.66 5.54 3.23
C LYS A 301 20.75 6.77 2.32
N ILE A 302 21.96 7.10 1.91
CA ILE A 302 22.22 8.11 0.88
C ILE A 302 22.83 7.37 -0.30
N PRO A 303 22.29 7.52 -1.52
CA PRO A 303 22.88 6.91 -2.68
C PRO A 303 24.33 7.35 -2.87
N THR A 304 25.20 6.41 -3.14
CA THR A 304 26.59 6.74 -3.54
C THR A 304 26.59 7.26 -4.97
N ALA A 305 27.19 8.41 -5.21
CA ALA A 305 27.43 8.88 -6.58
C ALA A 305 28.26 7.82 -7.32
N LYS A 306 27.74 7.32 -8.44
CA LYS A 306 28.49 6.49 -9.38
C LYS A 306 29.07 7.37 -10.47
#